data_014e351c18a4d1748cf7e7550c4683e6
#
_entry.id   014e351c18a4d1748cf7e7550c4683e6
#
_cell.length_a   1.000
_cell.length_b   1.000
_cell.length_c   1.000
_cell.angle_alpha   90.00
_cell.angle_beta   90.00
_cell.angle_gamma   90.00
#
_symmetry.space_group_name_H-M   'P 1'
#
loop_
_entity.id
_entity.type
_entity.pdbx_description
1 polymer ?
#
loop_
_entity_poly.entity_id
_entity_poly.type
_entity_poly.pdbx_seq_one_letter_code
_entity_poly.pdbx_strand_id
1 'polypeptide(L)'
;MEQYEPDRPSAVQLAAWRRSMTSGRGALSRRAMLRASGAGALTVGGLGALSACGIPAAAKNEGGVAADDHSKKEKRVTFSNWTEYMDVDDKDENRRPTLEAFTKRTGISVKYTEDINDNSEFFGKIKPQLAAGQDTGRDLINVTDWLAARLIRFGWVQKLDHANTPHAFANLAPQFRDPDWDPGRAYSFPWTGIATVIAYNTKATGGREVTSVSQLLDDPKLKGKVGFLTEMRDTVGMTMLDMGKDIESFKDDDYDAAIARLQKGVDRGQIRRFTGNDYTGDLDKGDLAACLAWAGDIVQLQADNPDIKFHIPDSGYHTSSDNLLIPNKARHKTNAELLIDHYYQLPVAAQLAAWISYVCPVEGVRPELAKIDEDLANDPLIVPDKEMAALSHSFRSLSSKEESTYEEKFAKLTGA
;
A
#
# COMPACT_ATOMS: atom_id res chain seq x y z
N MET A 1 17.98 -29.09 -8.05
CA MET A 1 17.34 -27.76 -7.95
C MET A 1 18.46 -26.75 -8.09
N GLU A 2 18.55 -26.11 -9.23
CA GLU A 2 19.50 -25.02 -9.47
C GLU A 2 19.04 -23.83 -8.60
N GLN A 3 19.89 -23.41 -7.67
CA GLN A 3 19.63 -22.23 -6.85
C GLN A 3 19.64 -21.01 -7.79
N TYR A 4 18.57 -20.23 -7.75
CA TYR A 4 18.50 -18.94 -8.42
C TYR A 4 19.56 -18.02 -7.79
N GLU A 5 20.60 -17.63 -8.56
CA GLU A 5 21.47 -16.51 -8.26
C GLU A 5 20.95 -15.30 -9.05
N PRO A 6 20.42 -14.26 -8.40
CA PRO A 6 20.00 -13.06 -9.09
C PRO A 6 21.21 -12.30 -9.66
N ASP A 7 21.07 -11.73 -10.86
CA ASP A 7 21.97 -10.69 -11.35
C ASP A 7 21.83 -9.49 -10.42
N ARG A 8 22.85 -9.26 -9.59
CA ARG A 8 22.80 -8.34 -8.47
C ARG A 8 23.12 -6.92 -8.94
N PRO A 9 22.20 -5.94 -8.79
CA PRO A 9 22.59 -4.54 -8.92
C PRO A 9 23.62 -4.19 -7.83
N SER A 10 24.68 -3.47 -8.18
CA SER A 10 25.65 -2.96 -7.20
C SER A 10 25.03 -1.81 -6.40
N ALA A 11 25.53 -1.55 -5.17
CA ALA A 11 25.10 -0.38 -4.37
C ALA A 11 25.22 0.94 -5.15
N VAL A 12 26.22 1.04 -6.04
CA VAL A 12 26.41 2.19 -6.95
C VAL A 12 25.30 2.25 -8.01
N GLN A 13 24.83 1.11 -8.50
CA GLN A 13 23.73 1.02 -9.48
C GLN A 13 22.40 1.36 -8.83
N LEU A 14 22.15 0.87 -7.60
CA LEU A 14 20.97 1.23 -6.81
C LEU A 14 20.93 2.73 -6.48
N ALA A 15 22.09 3.32 -6.10
CA ALA A 15 22.23 4.76 -5.85
C ALA A 15 22.10 5.59 -7.14
N ALA A 16 22.59 5.09 -8.28
CA ALA A 16 22.45 5.74 -9.58
C ALA A 16 21.01 5.68 -10.09
N TRP A 17 20.34 4.55 -9.85
CA TRP A 17 18.94 4.35 -10.18
C TRP A 17 18.03 5.23 -9.29
N ARG A 18 18.27 5.27 -7.98
CA ARG A 18 17.58 6.22 -7.08
C ARG A 18 17.71 7.67 -7.58
N ARG A 19 18.88 8.05 -8.08
CA ARG A 19 19.14 9.37 -8.71
C ARG A 19 18.41 9.57 -10.04
N SER A 20 18.18 8.52 -10.84
CA SER A 20 17.52 8.64 -12.15
C SER A 20 15.99 8.79 -12.03
N MET A 21 15.38 8.22 -11.00
CA MET A 21 13.94 8.35 -10.74
C MET A 21 13.51 9.77 -10.35
N THR A 22 14.40 10.53 -9.75
CA THR A 22 14.13 11.89 -9.29
C THR A 22 14.57 12.96 -10.30
N SER A 23 15.46 12.64 -11.23
CA SER A 23 15.80 13.54 -12.33
C SER A 23 14.70 13.52 -13.39
N GLY A 24 13.56 14.17 -13.12
CA GLY A 24 12.37 14.25 -13.94
C GLY A 24 12.67 14.46 -15.43
N ARG A 25 12.80 13.38 -16.16
CA ARG A 25 12.79 13.37 -17.62
C ARG A 25 11.49 12.78 -18.10
N GLY A 26 10.55 13.67 -18.42
CA GLY A 26 9.51 13.38 -19.41
C GLY A 26 8.28 12.65 -18.90
N ALA A 27 7.93 12.73 -17.63
CA ALA A 27 6.57 12.46 -17.21
C ALA A 27 5.66 13.51 -17.89
N LEU A 28 4.85 13.08 -18.83
CA LEU A 28 3.75 13.87 -19.34
C LEU A 28 2.93 14.33 -18.16
N SER A 29 3.02 15.63 -17.82
CA SER A 29 2.36 16.18 -16.66
C SER A 29 0.87 15.85 -16.76
N ARG A 30 0.24 15.50 -15.64
CA ARG A 30 -1.22 15.27 -15.53
C ARG A 30 -2.05 16.38 -16.18
N ARG A 31 -1.50 17.60 -16.31
CA ARG A 31 -2.07 18.72 -17.09
C ARG A 31 -2.13 18.50 -18.60
N ALA A 32 -1.25 17.67 -19.18
CA ALA A 32 -1.29 17.36 -20.61
C ALA A 32 -2.39 16.33 -20.93
N MET A 33 -2.65 15.39 -20.01
CA MET A 33 -3.72 14.40 -20.17
C MET A 33 -5.12 15.00 -20.04
N LEU A 34 -5.30 16.00 -19.15
CA LEU A 34 -6.60 16.68 -18.97
C LEU A 34 -6.96 17.64 -20.10
N ARG A 35 -6.04 18.00 -20.98
CA ARG A 35 -6.32 18.86 -22.16
C ARG A 35 -6.76 18.11 -23.41
N ALA A 36 -6.64 16.79 -23.43
CA ALA A 36 -7.03 15.95 -24.59
C ALA A 36 -8.48 15.42 -24.53
N SER A 37 -9.22 15.65 -23.44
CA SER A 37 -10.58 15.11 -23.23
C SER A 37 -11.71 16.14 -23.28
N GLY A 38 -11.50 17.24 -23.92
CA GLY A 38 -12.49 18.33 -23.99
C GLY A 38 -13.05 18.55 -25.40
N ALA A 39 -13.93 17.71 -25.91
CA ALA A 39 -14.97 18.10 -26.87
C ALA A 39 -15.93 16.92 -27.13
N GLY A 40 -17.21 17.05 -26.76
CA GLY A 40 -18.23 16.12 -27.24
C GLY A 40 -19.51 16.05 -26.39
N ALA A 41 -20.41 17.01 -26.62
CA ALA A 41 -21.88 16.89 -26.64
C ALA A 41 -22.67 16.55 -25.36
N LEU A 42 -23.37 17.57 -24.91
CA LEU A 42 -24.61 17.55 -24.11
C LEU A 42 -25.74 16.78 -24.83
N THR A 43 -26.41 15.87 -24.13
CA THR A 43 -27.85 15.61 -24.35
C THR A 43 -28.57 15.45 -23.01
N VAL A 44 -29.64 16.19 -22.89
CA VAL A 44 -30.59 16.30 -21.77
C VAL A 44 -31.54 15.11 -21.77
N GLY A 45 -31.91 14.62 -20.58
CA GLY A 45 -33.21 13.96 -20.40
C GLY A 45 -33.23 12.76 -19.46
N GLY A 46 -33.91 12.89 -18.34
CA GLY A 46 -34.46 11.72 -17.62
C GLY A 46 -34.29 11.76 -16.11
N LEU A 47 -35.18 12.46 -15.40
CA LEU A 47 -35.45 12.26 -13.97
C LEU A 47 -35.93 10.82 -13.75
N GLY A 48 -35.13 9.98 -13.12
CA GLY A 48 -35.46 8.64 -12.69
C GLY A 48 -34.98 8.39 -11.27
N ALA A 49 -35.91 8.08 -10.41
CA ALA A 49 -35.84 7.87 -8.98
C ALA A 49 -34.53 7.23 -8.47
N LEU A 50 -33.87 7.88 -7.52
CA LEU A 50 -32.84 7.31 -6.65
C LEU A 50 -33.51 6.27 -5.73
N SER A 51 -33.65 5.05 -6.23
CA SER A 51 -33.87 3.88 -5.38
C SER A 51 -32.55 3.63 -4.65
N ALA A 52 -32.54 3.86 -3.35
CA ALA A 52 -31.49 3.38 -2.45
C ALA A 52 -31.37 1.85 -2.62
N CYS A 53 -30.48 1.41 -3.50
CA CYS A 53 -30.11 0.00 -3.59
C CYS A 53 -29.37 -0.35 -2.32
N GLY A 54 -30.12 -0.84 -1.31
CA GLY A 54 -29.53 -1.56 -0.20
C GLY A 54 -28.59 -2.64 -0.75
N ILE A 55 -27.35 -2.64 -0.29
CA ILE A 55 -26.39 -3.71 -0.58
C ILE A 55 -27.06 -5.01 -0.13
N PRO A 56 -27.28 -6.00 -1.01
CA PRO A 56 -27.80 -7.28 -0.58
C PRO A 56 -26.88 -7.83 0.50
N ALA A 57 -27.45 -8.28 1.62
CA ALA A 57 -26.68 -9.00 2.62
C ALA A 57 -25.89 -10.10 1.90
N ALA A 58 -24.57 -10.07 2.00
CA ALA A 58 -23.73 -11.06 1.35
C ALA A 58 -24.21 -12.45 1.77
N ALA A 59 -24.58 -13.26 0.80
CA ALA A 59 -24.78 -14.68 1.07
C ALA A 59 -23.47 -15.18 1.71
N LYS A 60 -23.58 -15.90 2.81
CA LYS A 60 -22.44 -16.56 3.46
C LYS A 60 -21.89 -17.62 2.49
N ASN A 61 -21.08 -17.20 1.54
CA ASN A 61 -20.28 -18.10 0.72
C ASN A 61 -18.94 -18.27 1.45
N GLU A 62 -18.87 -19.24 2.32
CA GLU A 62 -17.61 -19.71 2.86
C GLU A 62 -16.77 -20.24 1.70
N GLY A 63 -15.88 -19.38 1.16
CA GLY A 63 -14.86 -19.79 0.22
C GLY A 63 -15.01 -19.37 -1.22
N GLY A 64 -15.45 -18.18 -1.55
CA GLY A 64 -15.38 -17.58 -2.90
C GLY A 64 -15.84 -18.49 -4.06
N VAL A 65 -16.32 -17.93 -5.16
CA VAL A 65 -16.71 -18.75 -6.31
C VAL A 65 -15.46 -19.07 -7.15
N ALA A 66 -14.92 -20.28 -6.98
CA ALA A 66 -13.83 -20.78 -7.80
C ALA A 66 -14.25 -20.84 -9.29
N ALA A 67 -13.31 -20.50 -10.18
CA ALA A 67 -13.39 -20.85 -11.59
C ALA A 67 -12.76 -22.23 -11.83
N ASP A 68 -13.01 -22.80 -13.02
CA ASP A 68 -12.16 -23.90 -13.49
C ASP A 68 -10.71 -23.38 -13.63
N ASP A 69 -9.77 -23.99 -12.93
CA ASP A 69 -8.36 -23.60 -12.99
C ASP A 69 -7.70 -24.09 -14.28
N HIS A 70 -7.36 -23.16 -15.15
CA HIS A 70 -6.73 -23.42 -16.44
C HIS A 70 -5.20 -23.43 -16.39
N SER A 71 -4.57 -23.23 -15.21
CA SER A 71 -3.11 -23.12 -15.02
C SER A 71 -2.30 -24.25 -15.63
N LYS A 72 -2.85 -25.48 -15.70
CA LYS A 72 -2.16 -26.61 -16.32
C LYS A 72 -2.01 -26.46 -17.85
N LYS A 73 -2.98 -25.84 -18.51
CA LYS A 73 -3.03 -25.67 -19.97
C LYS A 73 -2.52 -24.32 -20.41
N GLU A 74 -2.76 -23.28 -19.62
CA GLU A 74 -2.44 -21.90 -19.92
C GLU A 74 -1.37 -21.40 -18.94
N LYS A 75 -0.12 -21.35 -19.39
CA LYS A 75 1.04 -20.94 -18.60
C LYS A 75 1.15 -19.40 -18.58
N ARG A 76 0.20 -18.76 -17.93
CA ARG A 76 0.14 -17.31 -17.77
C ARG A 76 -0.52 -16.91 -16.47
N VAL A 77 -0.26 -15.67 -16.03
CA VAL A 77 -0.95 -14.99 -14.94
C VAL A 77 -1.06 -13.50 -15.26
N THR A 78 -2.20 -12.88 -14.92
CA THR A 78 -2.39 -11.42 -15.02
C THR A 78 -2.35 -10.86 -13.62
N PHE A 79 -1.39 -9.95 -13.36
CA PHE A 79 -1.16 -9.34 -12.06
C PHE A 79 -1.34 -7.82 -12.11
N SER A 80 -2.29 -7.30 -11.34
CA SER A 80 -2.52 -5.87 -11.12
C SER A 80 -1.88 -5.42 -9.82
N ASN A 81 -1.05 -4.38 -9.89
CA ASN A 81 -0.29 -3.85 -8.76
C ASN A 81 -0.32 -2.31 -8.77
N TRP A 82 0.25 -1.73 -7.73
CA TRP A 82 0.49 -0.31 -7.59
C TRP A 82 1.63 0.16 -8.50
N THR A 83 1.65 1.45 -8.78
CA THR A 83 2.75 2.08 -9.53
C THR A 83 4.04 2.02 -8.71
N GLU A 84 5.16 1.75 -9.37
CA GLU A 84 6.51 1.69 -8.76
C GLU A 84 6.64 0.66 -7.62
N TYR A 85 5.92 -0.43 -7.72
CA TYR A 85 5.82 -1.45 -6.69
C TYR A 85 6.41 -2.82 -7.12
N MET A 86 7.30 -2.78 -8.13
CA MET A 86 8.00 -3.93 -8.69
C MET A 86 9.40 -3.52 -9.13
N ASP A 87 10.36 -4.41 -8.94
CA ASP A 87 11.73 -4.18 -9.41
C ASP A 87 11.82 -3.98 -10.92
N VAL A 88 12.72 -3.08 -11.33
CA VAL A 88 12.95 -2.67 -12.72
C VAL A 88 14.42 -2.89 -13.05
N ASP A 89 14.71 -3.25 -14.30
CA ASP A 89 16.08 -3.39 -14.78
C ASP A 89 16.72 -2.01 -15.01
N ASP A 90 17.95 -1.81 -14.57
CA ASP A 90 18.65 -0.52 -14.64
C ASP A 90 18.87 0.00 -16.06
N LYS A 91 18.81 -0.87 -17.06
CA LYS A 91 19.07 -0.55 -18.48
C LYS A 91 17.81 -0.50 -19.31
N ASP A 92 16.74 -1.15 -18.84
CA ASP A 92 15.47 -1.21 -19.55
C ASP A 92 14.30 -1.17 -18.56
N GLU A 93 13.68 -0.01 -18.41
CA GLU A 93 12.54 0.23 -17.52
C GLU A 93 11.29 -0.63 -17.79
N ASN A 94 11.24 -1.29 -18.94
CA ASN A 94 10.15 -2.20 -19.26
C ASN A 94 10.37 -3.63 -18.72
N ARG A 95 11.58 -3.94 -18.28
CA ARG A 95 11.93 -5.25 -17.75
C ARG A 95 11.72 -5.29 -16.23
N ARG A 96 11.27 -6.46 -15.77
CA ARG A 96 11.02 -6.76 -14.36
C ARG A 96 11.82 -8.01 -13.99
N PRO A 97 13.06 -7.88 -13.46
CA PRO A 97 13.99 -9.00 -13.29
C PRO A 97 13.42 -10.17 -12.48
N THR A 98 12.69 -9.89 -11.37
CA THR A 98 12.10 -10.96 -10.56
C THR A 98 10.96 -11.69 -11.27
N LEU A 99 10.15 -10.99 -12.08
CA LEU A 99 9.12 -11.62 -12.91
C LEU A 99 9.72 -12.44 -14.06
N GLU A 100 10.82 -11.97 -14.66
CA GLU A 100 11.56 -12.73 -15.68
C GLU A 100 12.16 -14.00 -15.10
N ALA A 101 12.72 -13.92 -13.89
CA ALA A 101 13.23 -15.09 -13.17
C ALA A 101 12.12 -16.12 -12.88
N PHE A 102 10.95 -15.66 -12.45
CA PHE A 102 9.77 -16.50 -12.29
C PHE A 102 9.41 -17.20 -13.60
N THR A 103 9.30 -16.45 -14.69
CA THR A 103 8.96 -16.99 -16.01
C THR A 103 10.01 -17.99 -16.50
N LYS A 104 11.30 -17.69 -16.34
CA LYS A 104 12.40 -18.58 -16.71
C LYS A 104 12.35 -19.92 -15.95
N ARG A 105 12.03 -19.86 -14.64
CA ARG A 105 11.97 -21.04 -13.78
C ARG A 105 10.74 -21.92 -14.01
N THR A 106 9.58 -21.31 -14.27
CA THR A 106 8.29 -21.99 -14.28
C THR A 106 7.69 -22.19 -15.66
N GLY A 107 8.15 -21.43 -16.66
CA GLY A 107 7.52 -21.31 -17.98
C GLY A 107 6.21 -20.53 -17.97
N ILE A 108 5.83 -19.91 -16.83
CA ILE A 108 4.60 -19.12 -16.68
C ILE A 108 4.92 -17.67 -17.00
N SER A 109 4.27 -17.10 -18.03
CA SER A 109 4.38 -15.68 -18.36
C SER A 109 3.53 -14.83 -17.44
N VAL A 110 4.02 -13.64 -17.07
CA VAL A 110 3.30 -12.68 -16.22
C VAL A 110 2.94 -11.46 -17.04
N LYS A 111 1.63 -11.19 -17.18
CA LYS A 111 1.16 -9.90 -17.64
C LYS A 111 1.02 -9.00 -16.41
N TYR A 112 2.03 -8.21 -16.16
CA TYR A 112 2.08 -7.24 -15.07
C TYR A 112 1.47 -5.91 -15.51
N THR A 113 0.67 -5.29 -14.65
CA THR A 113 0.01 -4.02 -14.93
C THR A 113 0.00 -3.16 -13.65
N GLU A 114 0.45 -1.93 -13.77
CA GLU A 114 0.38 -0.90 -12.74
C GLU A 114 -0.90 -0.09 -12.94
N ASP A 115 -2.05 -0.65 -12.52
CA ASP A 115 -3.37 -0.05 -12.73
C ASP A 115 -4.12 0.24 -11.41
N ILE A 116 -3.40 0.18 -10.29
CA ILE A 116 -3.87 0.56 -8.96
C ILE A 116 -3.16 1.84 -8.53
N ASN A 117 -3.93 2.90 -8.29
CA ASN A 117 -3.43 4.18 -7.81
C ASN A 117 -4.10 4.60 -6.48
N ASP A 118 -5.27 4.05 -6.20
CA ASP A 118 -6.06 4.26 -5.00
C ASP A 118 -6.99 3.06 -4.80
N ASN A 119 -7.14 2.59 -3.56
CA ASN A 119 -7.95 1.42 -3.24
C ASN A 119 -9.43 1.62 -3.58
N SER A 120 -10.00 2.78 -3.30
CA SER A 120 -11.41 3.06 -3.52
C SER A 120 -11.72 3.18 -5.01
N GLU A 121 -10.82 3.81 -5.78
CA GLU A 121 -10.90 3.87 -7.24
C GLU A 121 -10.80 2.48 -7.85
N PHE A 122 -9.82 1.69 -7.44
CA PHE A 122 -9.62 0.33 -7.93
C PHE A 122 -10.82 -0.57 -7.56
N PHE A 123 -11.31 -0.48 -6.32
CA PHE A 123 -12.51 -1.18 -5.91
C PHE A 123 -13.71 -0.82 -6.78
N GLY A 124 -13.90 0.47 -7.10
CA GLY A 124 -14.93 0.95 -8.02
C GLY A 124 -14.83 0.31 -9.40
N LYS A 125 -13.61 0.06 -9.91
CA LYS A 125 -13.38 -0.59 -11.22
C LYS A 125 -13.76 -2.08 -11.21
N ILE A 126 -13.43 -2.82 -10.14
CA ILE A 126 -13.65 -4.29 -10.10
C ILE A 126 -14.97 -4.71 -9.48
N LYS A 127 -15.58 -3.86 -8.63
CA LYS A 127 -16.82 -4.14 -7.91
C LYS A 127 -17.98 -4.63 -8.81
N PRO A 128 -18.28 -4.02 -9.98
CA PRO A 128 -19.39 -4.46 -10.82
C PRO A 128 -19.25 -5.91 -11.28
N GLN A 129 -18.05 -6.32 -11.71
CA GLN A 129 -17.78 -7.69 -12.14
C GLN A 129 -17.88 -8.67 -10.96
N LEU A 130 -17.24 -8.35 -9.82
CA LEU A 130 -17.25 -9.21 -8.65
C LEU A 130 -18.67 -9.39 -8.09
N ALA A 131 -19.46 -8.32 -8.02
CA ALA A 131 -20.87 -8.38 -7.57
C ALA A 131 -21.75 -9.18 -8.52
N ALA A 132 -21.45 -9.17 -9.83
CA ALA A 132 -22.15 -9.97 -10.83
C ALA A 132 -21.61 -11.41 -10.93
N GLY A 133 -20.61 -11.81 -10.13
CA GLY A 133 -19.98 -13.13 -10.20
C GLY A 133 -19.21 -13.37 -11.50
N GLN A 134 -18.68 -12.30 -12.09
CA GLN A 134 -17.94 -12.32 -13.36
C GLN A 134 -16.42 -12.28 -13.12
N ASP A 135 -15.68 -12.76 -14.12
CA ASP A 135 -14.22 -12.64 -14.16
C ASP A 135 -13.81 -11.17 -14.35
N THR A 136 -12.89 -10.69 -13.51
CA THR A 136 -12.33 -9.34 -13.61
C THR A 136 -11.23 -9.24 -14.66
N GLY A 137 -10.81 -10.35 -15.26
CA GLY A 137 -9.66 -10.46 -16.13
C GLY A 137 -8.32 -10.38 -15.40
N ARG A 138 -8.34 -10.47 -14.06
CA ARG A 138 -7.17 -10.45 -13.18
C ARG A 138 -7.07 -11.77 -12.44
N ASP A 139 -5.86 -12.36 -12.43
CA ASP A 139 -5.60 -13.58 -11.65
C ASP A 139 -5.04 -13.25 -10.27
N LEU A 140 -4.31 -12.15 -10.15
CA LEU A 140 -3.72 -11.67 -8.91
C LEU A 140 -3.90 -10.15 -8.80
N ILE A 141 -4.29 -9.68 -7.64
CA ILE A 141 -4.39 -8.25 -7.30
C ILE A 141 -3.65 -7.97 -6.01
N ASN A 142 -3.13 -6.76 -5.86
CA ASN A 142 -2.47 -6.29 -4.65
C ASN A 142 -3.23 -5.10 -4.07
N VAL A 143 -3.80 -5.24 -2.87
CA VAL A 143 -4.62 -4.20 -2.24
C VAL A 143 -4.34 -4.12 -0.74
N THR A 144 -4.57 -2.94 -0.16
CA THR A 144 -4.35 -2.72 1.27
C THR A 144 -5.29 -3.57 2.12
N ASP A 145 -4.89 -3.89 3.33
CA ASP A 145 -5.53 -4.83 4.26
C ASP A 145 -7.03 -4.58 4.46
N TRP A 146 -7.45 -3.32 4.60
CA TRP A 146 -8.87 -3.00 4.77
C TRP A 146 -9.73 -3.37 3.54
N LEU A 147 -9.17 -3.20 2.33
CA LEU A 147 -9.86 -3.62 1.10
C LEU A 147 -9.79 -5.14 0.95
N ALA A 148 -8.67 -5.77 1.30
CA ALA A 148 -8.55 -7.22 1.36
C ALA A 148 -9.60 -7.82 2.31
N ALA A 149 -9.72 -7.29 3.53
CA ALA A 149 -10.74 -7.68 4.50
C ALA A 149 -12.17 -7.51 3.95
N ARG A 150 -12.44 -6.40 3.25
CA ARG A 150 -13.73 -6.13 2.60
C ARG A 150 -14.04 -7.16 1.51
N LEU A 151 -13.08 -7.47 0.65
CA LEU A 151 -13.24 -8.46 -0.42
C LEU A 151 -13.47 -9.88 0.13
N ILE A 152 -12.74 -10.26 1.19
CA ILE A 152 -12.92 -11.54 1.90
C ILE A 152 -14.32 -11.60 2.51
N ARG A 153 -14.73 -10.56 3.25
CA ARG A 153 -16.06 -10.48 3.87
C ARG A 153 -17.21 -10.59 2.87
N PHE A 154 -17.03 -10.07 1.66
CA PHE A 154 -18.02 -10.21 0.57
C PHE A 154 -17.96 -11.58 -0.12
N GLY A 155 -16.96 -12.42 0.17
CA GLY A 155 -16.74 -13.68 -0.51
C GLY A 155 -16.33 -13.49 -1.97
N TRP A 156 -15.58 -12.43 -2.30
CA TRP A 156 -15.22 -12.06 -3.66
C TRP A 156 -13.81 -12.48 -4.06
N VAL A 157 -13.12 -13.19 -3.19
CA VAL A 157 -11.77 -13.76 -3.44
C VAL A 157 -11.76 -15.25 -3.18
N GLN A 158 -10.88 -15.96 -3.86
CA GLN A 158 -10.70 -17.40 -3.77
C GLN A 158 -9.79 -17.75 -2.58
N LYS A 159 -10.12 -18.85 -1.90
CA LYS A 159 -9.28 -19.43 -0.88
C LYS A 159 -7.99 -19.96 -1.49
N LEU A 160 -6.84 -19.69 -0.86
CA LEU A 160 -5.53 -20.18 -1.29
C LEU A 160 -5.36 -21.68 -0.96
N ASP A 161 -4.60 -22.37 -1.82
CA ASP A 161 -4.09 -23.70 -1.53
C ASP A 161 -2.64 -23.57 -1.06
N HIS A 162 -2.43 -23.74 0.25
CA HIS A 162 -1.11 -23.60 0.87
C HIS A 162 -0.09 -24.64 0.38
N ALA A 163 -0.53 -25.71 -0.27
CA ALA A 163 0.38 -26.66 -0.92
C ALA A 163 1.14 -26.01 -2.10
N ASN A 164 0.59 -24.96 -2.70
CA ASN A 164 1.22 -24.19 -3.78
C ASN A 164 2.03 -23.00 -3.29
N THR A 165 1.96 -22.69 -1.97
CA THR A 165 2.62 -21.52 -1.36
C THR A 165 3.52 -21.91 -0.16
N PRO A 166 4.37 -22.95 -0.26
CA PRO A 166 5.13 -23.44 0.89
C PRO A 166 6.15 -22.44 1.43
N HIS A 167 6.83 -21.66 0.55
CA HIS A 167 7.77 -20.62 1.01
C HIS A 167 7.04 -19.45 1.64
N ALA A 168 5.89 -19.03 1.07
CA ALA A 168 5.09 -17.95 1.63
C ALA A 168 4.65 -18.29 3.05
N PHE A 169 4.21 -19.51 3.27
CA PHE A 169 3.76 -19.93 4.60
C PHE A 169 4.92 -20.09 5.60
N ALA A 170 6.05 -20.64 5.14
CA ALA A 170 7.22 -20.89 5.99
C ALA A 170 7.97 -19.60 6.37
N ASN A 171 8.10 -18.69 5.43
CA ASN A 171 8.97 -17.51 5.54
C ASN A 171 8.19 -16.22 5.89
N LEU A 172 6.87 -16.29 6.09
CA LEU A 172 6.09 -15.12 6.50
C LEU A 172 6.54 -14.63 7.88
N ALA A 173 6.86 -13.35 8.00
CA ALA A 173 7.28 -12.75 9.26
C ALA A 173 6.15 -12.80 10.31
N PRO A 174 6.47 -13.03 11.60
CA PRO A 174 5.48 -13.32 12.65
C PRO A 174 4.35 -12.30 12.77
N GLN A 175 4.66 -11.01 12.63
CA GLN A 175 3.68 -9.92 12.75
C GLN A 175 2.60 -9.93 11.66
N PHE A 176 2.82 -10.66 10.56
CA PHE A 176 1.86 -10.76 9.46
C PHE A 176 1.10 -12.08 9.40
N ARG A 177 1.37 -13.03 10.32
CA ARG A 177 0.88 -14.41 10.20
C ARG A 177 -0.61 -14.60 10.38
N ASP A 178 -1.22 -13.87 11.30
CA ASP A 178 -2.60 -14.17 11.75
C ASP A 178 -3.41 -12.89 11.99
N PRO A 179 -3.72 -12.11 10.92
CA PRO A 179 -4.59 -10.96 11.07
C PRO A 179 -6.02 -11.43 11.34
N ASP A 180 -6.75 -10.68 12.16
CA ASP A 180 -8.14 -10.99 12.58
C ASP A 180 -9.11 -11.12 11.40
N TRP A 181 -8.84 -10.43 10.28
CA TRP A 181 -9.68 -10.41 9.08
C TRP A 181 -9.37 -11.55 8.08
N ASP A 182 -8.23 -12.24 8.22
CA ASP A 182 -7.85 -13.42 7.41
C ASP A 182 -7.07 -14.43 8.28
N PRO A 183 -7.73 -15.10 9.24
CA PRO A 183 -7.08 -16.06 10.13
C PRO A 183 -6.38 -17.18 9.36
N GLY A 184 -5.12 -17.43 9.72
CA GLY A 184 -4.28 -18.44 9.08
C GLY A 184 -3.93 -18.15 7.63
N ARG A 185 -4.09 -16.89 7.17
CA ARG A 185 -3.79 -16.49 5.78
C ARG A 185 -4.50 -17.37 4.75
N ALA A 186 -5.79 -17.60 4.97
CA ALA A 186 -6.59 -18.46 4.13
C ALA A 186 -6.83 -17.89 2.72
N TYR A 187 -6.75 -16.56 2.54
CA TYR A 187 -7.12 -15.87 1.31
C TYR A 187 -6.02 -14.94 0.78
N SER A 188 -5.04 -14.55 1.60
CA SER A 188 -4.07 -13.53 1.24
C SER A 188 -2.67 -13.80 1.75
N PHE A 189 -1.68 -13.21 1.08
CA PHE A 189 -0.33 -13.03 1.61
C PHE A 189 0.11 -11.58 1.45
N PRO A 190 0.81 -10.97 2.44
CA PRO A 190 1.33 -9.62 2.32
C PRO A 190 2.31 -9.49 1.15
N TRP A 191 2.19 -8.42 0.39
CA TRP A 191 3.21 -7.97 -0.55
C TRP A 191 4.28 -7.18 0.17
N THR A 192 3.84 -6.23 0.98
CA THR A 192 4.68 -5.38 1.84
C THR A 192 3.94 -5.04 3.13
N GLY A 193 4.71 -4.69 4.17
CA GLY A 193 4.18 -3.92 5.27
C GLY A 193 4.36 -2.43 5.01
N ILE A 194 3.46 -1.62 5.56
CA ILE A 194 3.44 -0.17 5.47
C ILE A 194 3.59 0.39 6.88
N ALA A 195 4.51 1.33 7.08
CA ALA A 195 4.64 2.09 8.31
C ALA A 195 4.33 3.55 8.04
N THR A 196 3.41 4.15 8.83
CA THR A 196 3.09 5.57 8.76
C THR A 196 3.96 6.34 9.73
N VAL A 197 4.73 7.27 9.20
CA VAL A 197 5.72 8.07 9.95
C VAL A 197 5.40 9.56 9.84
N ILE A 198 6.07 10.38 10.66
CA ILE A 198 6.10 11.82 10.48
C ILE A 198 7.32 12.17 9.65
N ALA A 199 7.11 12.78 8.49
CA ALA A 199 8.19 13.27 7.65
C ALA A 199 8.26 14.78 7.67
N TYR A 200 9.47 15.34 7.52
CA TYR A 200 9.69 16.79 7.50
C TYR A 200 10.90 17.16 6.67
N ASN A 201 10.84 18.36 6.08
CA ASN A 201 11.93 18.98 5.35
C ASN A 201 12.65 19.95 6.30
N THR A 202 13.92 19.67 6.64
CA THR A 202 14.70 20.46 7.61
C THR A 202 14.88 21.90 7.19
N LYS A 203 15.01 22.20 5.89
CA LYS A 203 15.05 23.59 5.40
C LYS A 203 13.75 24.32 5.64
N ALA A 204 12.63 23.67 5.35
CA ALA A 204 11.30 24.27 5.50
C ALA A 204 10.89 24.42 6.98
N THR A 205 11.39 23.56 7.89
CA THR A 205 11.16 23.67 9.33
C THR A 205 12.16 24.59 10.02
N GLY A 206 13.19 25.09 9.30
CA GLY A 206 14.28 25.91 9.87
C GLY A 206 15.17 25.12 10.81
N GLY A 207 15.47 23.86 10.47
CA GLY A 207 16.36 22.96 11.24
C GLY A 207 15.68 22.30 12.45
N ARG A 208 14.36 22.47 12.62
CA ARG A 208 13.62 21.88 13.74
C ARG A 208 13.09 20.50 13.37
N GLU A 209 13.20 19.59 14.29
CA GLU A 209 12.56 18.28 14.21
C GLU A 209 11.06 18.39 14.44
N VAL A 210 10.30 17.50 13.80
CA VAL A 210 8.86 17.33 14.02
C VAL A 210 8.63 15.87 14.42
N THR A 211 8.24 15.66 15.67
CA THR A 211 8.28 14.34 16.31
C THR A 211 6.91 13.82 16.75
N SER A 212 5.83 14.62 16.61
CA SER A 212 4.50 14.21 17.05
C SER A 212 3.39 14.78 16.15
N VAL A 213 2.23 14.10 16.13
CA VAL A 213 1.03 14.61 15.47
C VAL A 213 0.55 15.90 16.15
N SER A 214 0.74 16.02 17.47
CA SER A 214 0.49 17.25 18.20
C SER A 214 1.29 18.44 17.64
N GLN A 215 2.57 18.25 17.28
CA GLN A 215 3.34 19.32 16.65
C GLN A 215 2.81 19.65 15.25
N LEU A 216 2.42 18.65 14.45
CA LEU A 216 1.78 18.90 13.15
C LEU A 216 0.52 19.77 13.33
N LEU A 217 -0.31 19.46 14.32
CA LEU A 217 -1.59 20.13 14.53
C LEU A 217 -1.47 21.48 15.24
N ASP A 218 -0.52 21.65 16.17
CA ASP A 218 -0.56 22.76 17.12
C ASP A 218 0.64 23.73 17.03
N ASP A 219 1.75 23.38 16.36
CA ASP A 219 2.89 24.30 16.21
C ASP A 219 2.53 25.44 15.23
N PRO A 220 2.43 26.71 15.71
CA PRO A 220 2.06 27.82 14.85
C PRO A 220 3.10 28.13 13.75
N LYS A 221 4.34 27.66 13.90
CA LYS A 221 5.40 27.82 12.89
C LYS A 221 5.20 26.91 11.69
N LEU A 222 4.38 25.86 11.82
CA LEU A 222 4.01 24.94 10.75
C LEU A 222 2.68 25.31 10.09
N LYS A 223 2.00 26.36 10.55
CA LYS A 223 0.66 26.74 10.06
C LYS A 223 0.61 26.86 8.53
N GLY A 224 -0.32 26.16 7.90
CA GLY A 224 -0.52 26.17 6.45
C GLY A 224 0.56 25.44 5.64
N LYS A 225 1.44 24.67 6.32
CA LYS A 225 2.52 23.90 5.69
C LYS A 225 2.53 22.44 6.14
N VAL A 226 1.40 21.94 6.64
CA VAL A 226 1.28 20.57 7.13
C VAL A 226 0.36 19.77 6.22
N GLY A 227 0.78 18.53 5.87
CA GLY A 227 0.00 17.56 5.13
C GLY A 227 -0.46 16.40 5.99
N PHE A 228 -1.64 15.88 5.71
CA PHE A 228 -2.13 14.61 6.23
C PHE A 228 -2.52 13.70 5.07
N LEU A 229 -2.63 12.39 5.32
CA LEU A 229 -2.98 11.42 4.29
C LEU A 229 -4.50 11.36 4.05
N THR A 230 -4.90 11.08 2.81
CA THR A 230 -6.30 10.77 2.46
C THR A 230 -6.72 9.39 2.95
N GLU A 231 -5.78 8.54 3.35
CA GLU A 231 -6.08 7.28 4.00
C GLU A 231 -6.55 7.51 5.44
N MET A 232 -7.80 7.14 5.68
CA MET A 232 -8.49 7.38 6.95
C MET A 232 -7.77 6.70 8.13
N ARG A 233 -7.36 5.45 7.95
CA ARG A 233 -6.77 4.65 9.01
C ARG A 233 -5.43 5.21 9.47
N ASP A 234 -4.63 5.66 8.53
CA ASP A 234 -3.36 6.34 8.82
C ASP A 234 -3.59 7.65 9.56
N THR A 235 -4.39 8.53 8.99
CA THR A 235 -4.59 9.88 9.54
C THR A 235 -5.29 9.87 10.89
N VAL A 236 -6.38 9.13 11.01
CA VAL A 236 -7.14 9.05 12.27
C VAL A 236 -6.40 8.16 13.28
N GLY A 237 -5.80 7.06 12.84
CA GLY A 237 -5.01 6.17 13.69
C GLY A 237 -3.84 6.88 14.35
N MET A 238 -3.00 7.56 13.57
CA MET A 238 -1.88 8.36 14.10
C MET A 238 -2.35 9.47 15.04
N THR A 239 -3.50 10.09 14.74
CA THR A 239 -4.08 11.11 15.63
C THR A 239 -4.57 10.50 16.95
N MET A 240 -5.19 9.32 16.91
CA MET A 240 -5.62 8.60 18.12
C MET A 240 -4.44 8.16 18.98
N LEU A 241 -3.37 7.62 18.36
CA LEU A 241 -2.14 7.25 19.08
C LEU A 241 -1.52 8.46 19.79
N ASP A 242 -1.43 9.61 19.11
CA ASP A 242 -0.94 10.86 19.71
C ASP A 242 -1.82 11.35 20.87
N MET A 243 -3.11 10.99 20.87
CA MET A 243 -4.04 11.26 21.97
C MET A 243 -4.00 10.21 23.08
N GLY A 244 -3.08 9.24 23.02
CA GLY A 244 -2.96 8.14 23.99
C GLY A 244 -4.08 7.12 23.90
N LYS A 245 -4.68 6.95 22.72
CA LYS A 245 -5.73 5.96 22.44
C LYS A 245 -5.16 4.73 21.77
N ASP A 246 -5.68 3.56 22.15
CA ASP A 246 -5.32 2.30 21.53
C ASP A 246 -6.15 2.09 20.26
N ILE A 247 -5.48 2.11 19.10
CA ILE A 247 -6.14 1.94 17.78
C ILE A 247 -6.55 0.50 17.47
N GLU A 248 -6.11 -0.45 18.26
CA GLU A 248 -6.48 -1.87 18.14
C GLU A 248 -7.80 -2.20 18.83
N SER A 249 -8.25 -1.32 19.76
CA SER A 249 -9.46 -1.57 20.59
C SER A 249 -10.36 -0.34 20.79
N PHE A 250 -10.15 0.75 20.06
CA PHE A 250 -10.88 2.02 20.20
C PHE A 250 -12.41 1.89 20.02
N LYS A 251 -13.13 2.89 20.54
CA LYS A 251 -14.59 3.02 20.42
C LYS A 251 -14.97 4.23 19.58
N ASP A 252 -16.25 4.36 19.24
CA ASP A 252 -16.79 5.48 18.44
C ASP A 252 -16.40 6.86 19.00
N ASP A 253 -16.44 7.02 20.33
CA ASP A 253 -16.08 8.28 21.01
C ASP A 253 -14.60 8.64 20.81
N ASP A 254 -13.69 7.66 20.75
CA ASP A 254 -12.26 7.87 20.52
C ASP A 254 -12.03 8.33 19.08
N TYR A 255 -12.72 7.69 18.11
CA TYR A 255 -12.70 8.07 16.71
C TYR A 255 -13.25 9.49 16.52
N ASP A 256 -14.39 9.81 17.12
CA ASP A 256 -15.03 11.13 17.03
C ASP A 256 -14.16 12.22 17.65
N ALA A 257 -13.47 11.93 18.75
CA ALA A 257 -12.51 12.86 19.35
C ALA A 257 -11.32 13.16 18.42
N ALA A 258 -10.79 12.13 17.72
CA ALA A 258 -9.71 12.33 16.75
C ALA A 258 -10.18 13.15 15.53
N ILE A 259 -11.37 12.86 14.98
CA ILE A 259 -11.98 13.67 13.91
C ILE A 259 -12.16 15.13 14.36
N ALA A 260 -12.67 15.36 15.57
CA ALA A 260 -12.84 16.72 16.10
C ALA A 260 -11.50 17.46 16.27
N ARG A 261 -10.42 16.75 16.63
CA ARG A 261 -9.07 17.33 16.71
C ARG A 261 -8.53 17.72 15.35
N LEU A 262 -8.67 16.86 14.35
CA LEU A 262 -8.29 17.14 12.97
C LEU A 262 -9.11 18.29 12.39
N GLN A 263 -10.43 18.32 12.63
CA GLN A 263 -11.29 19.41 12.18
C GLN A 263 -10.84 20.78 12.72
N LYS A 264 -10.44 20.86 14.00
CA LYS A 264 -9.83 22.09 14.55
C LYS A 264 -8.56 22.50 13.81
N GLY A 265 -7.76 21.53 13.35
CA GLY A 265 -6.58 21.79 12.52
C GLY A 265 -6.96 22.38 11.16
N VAL A 266 -8.00 21.85 10.53
CA VAL A 266 -8.56 22.38 9.27
C VAL A 266 -9.11 23.80 9.46
N ASP A 267 -9.98 23.99 10.46
CA ASP A 267 -10.66 25.27 10.72
C ASP A 267 -9.68 26.42 11.01
N ARG A 268 -8.57 26.11 11.67
CA ARG A 268 -7.50 27.09 11.96
C ARG A 268 -6.55 27.33 10.79
N GLY A 269 -6.69 26.58 9.69
CA GLY A 269 -5.78 26.62 8.57
C GLY A 269 -4.37 26.10 8.92
N GLN A 270 -4.26 25.21 9.90
CA GLN A 270 -3.02 24.51 10.25
C GLN A 270 -2.70 23.47 9.17
N ILE A 271 -3.69 22.64 8.86
CA ILE A 271 -3.60 21.64 7.79
C ILE A 271 -3.75 22.33 6.44
N ARG A 272 -2.75 22.18 5.56
CA ARG A 272 -2.78 22.71 4.20
C ARG A 272 -3.67 21.86 3.30
N ARG A 273 -3.51 20.53 3.37
CA ARG A 273 -4.27 19.60 2.56
C ARG A 273 -4.13 18.14 3.04
N PHE A 274 -5.05 17.33 2.55
CA PHE A 274 -4.95 15.87 2.60
C PHE A 274 -4.48 15.38 1.23
N THR A 275 -3.62 14.36 1.20
CA THR A 275 -2.95 13.87 -0.03
C THR A 275 -2.83 12.35 -0.02
N GLY A 276 -2.78 11.75 -1.22
CA GLY A 276 -2.16 10.44 -1.41
C GLY A 276 -0.64 10.60 -1.53
N ASN A 277 0.03 9.79 -2.35
CA ASN A 277 1.49 9.85 -2.56
C ASN A 277 2.01 11.21 -3.10
N ASP A 278 1.14 12.09 -3.60
CA ASP A 278 1.52 13.39 -4.12
C ASP A 278 2.08 14.37 -3.07
N TYR A 279 2.07 14.03 -1.76
CA TYR A 279 2.80 14.78 -0.74
C TYR A 279 4.31 14.78 -0.97
N THR A 280 4.86 13.75 -1.61
CA THR A 280 6.30 13.58 -1.81
C THR A 280 6.93 14.78 -2.53
N GLY A 281 6.31 15.22 -3.63
CA GLY A 281 6.76 16.37 -4.38
C GLY A 281 6.66 17.71 -3.64
N ASP A 282 5.67 17.88 -2.75
CA ASP A 282 5.52 19.08 -1.93
C ASP A 282 6.50 19.11 -0.78
N LEU A 283 6.74 17.96 -0.15
CA LEU A 283 7.71 17.82 0.93
C LEU A 283 9.14 18.06 0.40
N ASP A 284 9.47 17.49 -0.76
CA ASP A 284 10.76 17.68 -1.41
C ASP A 284 11.05 19.17 -1.69
N LYS A 285 10.07 19.90 -2.24
CA LYS A 285 10.19 21.33 -2.53
C LYS A 285 10.08 22.24 -1.28
N GLY A 286 9.65 21.70 -0.15
CA GLY A 286 9.38 22.46 1.07
C GLY A 286 8.07 23.26 1.06
N ASP A 287 7.18 22.97 0.11
CA ASP A 287 5.79 23.49 0.10
C ASP A 287 4.99 22.91 1.27
N LEU A 288 5.25 21.67 1.64
CA LEU A 288 4.97 21.09 2.95
C LEU A 288 6.25 21.12 3.78
N ALA A 289 6.15 21.65 5.00
CA ALA A 289 7.27 21.60 5.95
C ALA A 289 7.31 20.25 6.68
N ALA A 290 6.15 19.65 6.95
CA ALA A 290 6.01 18.35 7.57
C ALA A 290 4.66 17.70 7.20
N CYS A 291 4.60 16.37 7.26
CA CYS A 291 3.37 15.62 6.97
C CYS A 291 3.38 14.23 7.62
N LEU A 292 2.22 13.57 7.67
CA LEU A 292 2.18 12.13 7.73
C LEU A 292 2.58 11.58 6.36
N ALA A 293 3.37 10.50 6.37
CA ALA A 293 3.96 9.91 5.17
C ALA A 293 4.12 8.40 5.32
N TRP A 294 4.19 7.69 4.21
CA TRP A 294 4.57 6.28 4.20
C TRP A 294 6.09 6.13 4.15
N ALA A 295 6.59 5.25 5.00
CA ALA A 295 8.03 5.10 5.23
C ALA A 295 8.84 4.81 3.95
N GLY A 296 8.34 3.96 3.05
CA GLY A 296 9.03 3.63 1.80
C GLY A 296 9.26 4.84 0.90
N ASP A 297 8.26 5.72 0.78
CA ASP A 297 8.41 6.97 0.02
C ASP A 297 9.50 7.87 0.61
N ILE A 298 9.60 7.90 1.94
CA ILE A 298 10.59 8.74 2.63
C ILE A 298 12.00 8.18 2.44
N VAL A 299 12.18 6.86 2.51
CA VAL A 299 13.47 6.23 2.20
C VAL A 299 13.94 6.58 0.78
N GLN A 300 13.01 6.54 -0.18
CA GLN A 300 13.30 6.92 -1.56
C GLN A 300 13.66 8.41 -1.67
N LEU A 301 12.89 9.31 -1.05
CA LEU A 301 13.17 10.75 -1.06
C LEU A 301 14.51 11.11 -0.42
N GLN A 302 14.88 10.44 0.68
CA GLN A 302 16.14 10.69 1.38
C GLN A 302 17.37 10.38 0.52
N ALA A 303 17.26 9.46 -0.43
CA ALA A 303 18.34 9.14 -1.35
C ALA A 303 18.76 10.36 -2.20
N ASP A 304 17.83 11.26 -2.51
CA ASP A 304 18.07 12.42 -3.36
C ASP A 304 18.08 13.74 -2.61
N ASN A 305 17.34 13.83 -1.52
CA ASN A 305 17.24 15.03 -0.73
C ASN A 305 17.58 14.75 0.75
N PRO A 306 18.82 15.01 1.18
CA PRO A 306 19.27 14.77 2.55
C PRO A 306 18.59 15.67 3.59
N ASP A 307 17.87 16.71 3.17
CA ASP A 307 17.08 17.58 4.05
C ASP A 307 15.74 16.95 4.47
N ILE A 308 15.31 15.88 3.79
CA ILE A 308 14.16 15.10 4.20
C ILE A 308 14.54 14.19 5.37
N LYS A 309 13.79 14.30 6.45
CA LYS A 309 13.92 13.48 7.64
C LYS A 309 12.58 12.90 8.03
N PHE A 310 12.61 11.85 8.82
CA PHE A 310 11.42 11.29 9.43
C PHE A 310 11.62 11.08 10.93
N HIS A 311 10.49 10.89 11.60
CA HIS A 311 10.45 10.50 13.01
C HIS A 311 9.33 9.48 13.23
N ILE A 312 9.62 8.46 14.02
CA ILE A 312 8.63 7.50 14.54
C ILE A 312 8.19 8.03 15.89
N PRO A 313 6.93 8.44 16.08
CA PRO A 313 6.49 9.02 17.34
C PRO A 313 6.63 8.05 18.53
N ASP A 314 6.98 8.57 19.70
CA ASP A 314 7.00 7.78 20.95
C ASP A 314 5.63 7.18 21.29
N SER A 315 4.54 7.77 20.81
CA SER A 315 3.17 7.26 20.93
C SER A 315 2.89 6.02 20.07
N GLY A 316 3.85 5.58 19.28
CA GLY A 316 3.68 4.51 18.30
C GLY A 316 3.30 5.01 16.91
N TYR A 317 3.23 4.07 15.98
CA TYR A 317 2.87 4.33 14.58
C TYR A 317 1.85 3.32 14.06
N HIS A 318 1.04 3.76 13.11
CA HIS A 318 0.11 2.87 12.41
C HIS A 318 0.88 2.00 11.41
N THR A 319 0.59 0.69 11.46
CA THR A 319 1.07 -0.27 10.47
C THR A 319 -0.09 -0.93 9.75
N SER A 320 0.07 -1.12 8.46
CA SER A 320 -0.83 -1.87 7.59
C SER A 320 -0.04 -2.76 6.64
N SER A 321 -0.71 -3.44 5.73
CA SER A 321 -0.05 -4.23 4.69
C SER A 321 -0.82 -4.14 3.38
N ASP A 322 -0.08 -4.20 2.28
CA ASP A 322 -0.66 -4.50 0.98
C ASP A 322 -0.63 -5.99 0.75
N ASN A 323 -1.71 -6.55 0.24
CA ASN A 323 -1.93 -7.98 0.22
C ASN A 323 -2.26 -8.49 -1.17
N LEU A 324 -1.69 -9.62 -1.51
CA LEU A 324 -1.95 -10.38 -2.72
C LEU A 324 -3.18 -11.26 -2.54
N LEU A 325 -4.19 -11.10 -3.41
CA LEU A 325 -5.41 -11.89 -3.40
C LEU A 325 -5.76 -12.36 -4.81
N ILE A 326 -6.49 -13.47 -4.88
CA ILE A 326 -6.98 -14.06 -6.12
C ILE A 326 -8.47 -13.77 -6.23
N PRO A 327 -8.92 -12.90 -7.16
CA PRO A 327 -10.34 -12.59 -7.32
C PRO A 327 -11.17 -13.82 -7.68
N ASN A 328 -12.45 -13.78 -7.34
CA ASN A 328 -13.40 -14.79 -7.82
C ASN A 328 -13.37 -14.88 -9.34
N LYS A 329 -13.58 -16.08 -9.87
CA LYS A 329 -13.55 -16.39 -11.31
C LYS A 329 -12.19 -16.19 -12.00
N ALA A 330 -11.11 -15.83 -11.27
CA ALA A 330 -9.77 -15.89 -11.81
C ALA A 330 -9.43 -17.31 -12.27
N ARG A 331 -8.93 -17.44 -13.49
CA ARG A 331 -8.81 -18.72 -14.20
C ARG A 331 -7.44 -19.39 -14.07
N HIS A 332 -6.46 -18.69 -13.50
CA HIS A 332 -5.10 -19.18 -13.36
C HIS A 332 -4.64 -19.18 -11.88
N LYS A 333 -5.53 -19.71 -11.02
CA LYS A 333 -5.32 -19.73 -9.56
C LYS A 333 -3.98 -20.35 -9.16
N THR A 334 -3.68 -21.56 -9.63
CA THR A 334 -2.41 -22.24 -9.30
C THR A 334 -1.20 -21.44 -9.80
N ASN A 335 -1.26 -20.82 -10.98
CA ASN A 335 -0.16 -19.97 -11.46
C ASN A 335 0.03 -18.72 -10.58
N ALA A 336 -1.05 -18.11 -10.10
CA ALA A 336 -1.02 -16.97 -9.19
C ALA A 336 -0.44 -17.36 -7.82
N GLU A 337 -0.83 -18.51 -7.28
CA GLU A 337 -0.27 -19.05 -6.03
C GLU A 337 1.24 -19.31 -6.14
N LEU A 338 1.70 -19.90 -7.28
CA LEU A 338 3.13 -20.09 -7.54
C LEU A 338 3.89 -18.75 -7.67
N LEU A 339 3.23 -17.70 -8.17
CA LEU A 339 3.83 -16.36 -8.23
C LEU A 339 3.92 -15.75 -6.83
N ILE A 340 2.89 -15.90 -6.00
CA ILE A 340 2.95 -15.51 -4.57
C ILE A 340 4.14 -16.19 -3.90
N ASP A 341 4.26 -17.52 -4.03
CA ASP A 341 5.32 -18.28 -3.39
C ASP A 341 6.73 -17.90 -3.86
N HIS A 342 6.85 -17.46 -5.11
CA HIS A 342 8.12 -16.98 -5.66
C HIS A 342 8.67 -15.79 -4.90
N TYR A 343 7.82 -14.82 -4.53
CA TYR A 343 8.23 -13.62 -3.82
C TYR A 343 8.56 -13.85 -2.34
N TYR A 344 8.29 -15.03 -1.82
CA TYR A 344 8.68 -15.44 -0.47
C TYR A 344 9.98 -16.26 -0.42
N GLN A 345 10.65 -16.47 -1.55
CA GLN A 345 12.02 -16.99 -1.58
C GLN A 345 12.99 -15.87 -1.19
N LEU A 346 13.88 -16.13 -0.23
CA LEU A 346 14.74 -15.11 0.39
C LEU A 346 15.48 -14.20 -0.61
N PRO A 347 16.15 -14.72 -1.66
CA PRO A 347 16.84 -13.87 -2.64
C PRO A 347 15.88 -12.97 -3.44
N VAL A 348 14.69 -13.47 -3.77
CA VAL A 348 13.68 -12.70 -4.52
C VAL A 348 13.06 -11.62 -3.64
N ALA A 349 12.73 -11.96 -2.40
CA ALA A 349 12.23 -11.01 -1.41
C ALA A 349 13.23 -9.88 -1.15
N ALA A 350 14.53 -10.22 -1.03
CA ALA A 350 15.59 -9.24 -0.84
C ALA A 350 15.72 -8.29 -2.04
N GLN A 351 15.66 -8.82 -3.26
CA GLN A 351 15.72 -8.01 -4.49
C GLN A 351 14.54 -7.04 -4.57
N LEU A 352 13.33 -7.54 -4.30
CA LEU A 352 12.13 -6.70 -4.27
C LEU A 352 12.22 -5.62 -3.19
N ALA A 353 12.57 -6.00 -1.94
CA ALA A 353 12.67 -5.08 -0.82
C ALA A 353 13.74 -3.98 -1.04
N ALA A 354 14.88 -4.34 -1.65
CA ALA A 354 15.91 -3.38 -2.02
C ALA A 354 15.38 -2.33 -3.03
N TRP A 355 14.48 -2.76 -3.90
CA TRP A 355 13.90 -1.89 -4.91
C TRP A 355 12.81 -0.97 -4.34
N ILE A 356 11.76 -1.57 -3.72
CA ILE A 356 10.57 -0.82 -3.30
C ILE A 356 10.77 -0.07 -1.98
N SER A 357 11.78 -0.45 -1.16
CA SER A 357 12.12 0.19 0.13
C SER A 357 10.98 0.23 1.16
N TYR A 358 10.06 -0.72 1.10
CA TYR A 358 8.99 -0.92 2.08
C TYR A 358 9.28 -2.09 3.02
N VAL A 359 8.54 -2.19 4.11
CA VAL A 359 8.71 -3.28 5.09
C VAL A 359 8.58 -4.63 4.40
N CYS A 360 9.64 -5.43 4.44
CA CYS A 360 9.65 -6.76 3.86
C CYS A 360 8.87 -7.74 4.73
N PRO A 361 7.85 -8.44 4.20
CA PRO A 361 7.05 -9.38 4.98
C PRO A 361 7.72 -10.76 5.16
N VAL A 362 8.98 -10.91 4.70
CA VAL A 362 9.69 -12.19 4.67
C VAL A 362 10.71 -12.27 5.80
N GLU A 363 10.48 -13.21 6.74
CA GLU A 363 11.40 -13.48 7.84
C GLU A 363 12.74 -14.02 7.30
N GLY A 364 13.85 -13.57 7.90
CA GLY A 364 15.20 -14.02 7.51
C GLY A 364 15.76 -13.35 6.25
N VAL A 365 15.12 -12.33 5.70
CA VAL A 365 15.57 -11.64 4.48
C VAL A 365 16.85 -10.83 4.67
N ARG A 366 17.14 -10.34 5.89
CA ARG A 366 18.25 -9.43 6.21
C ARG A 366 19.61 -9.87 5.65
N PRO A 367 20.07 -11.15 5.79
CA PRO A 367 21.35 -11.58 5.23
C PRO A 367 21.41 -11.55 3.69
N GLU A 368 20.28 -11.77 3.02
CA GLU A 368 20.22 -11.70 1.55
C GLU A 368 20.19 -10.23 1.10
N LEU A 369 19.46 -9.38 1.82
CA LEU A 369 19.42 -7.94 1.56
C LEU A 369 20.79 -7.29 1.78
N ALA A 370 21.55 -7.70 2.82
CA ALA A 370 22.92 -7.21 3.08
C ALA A 370 23.91 -7.54 1.96
N LYS A 371 23.67 -8.62 1.19
CA LYS A 371 24.48 -8.90 0.00
C LYS A 371 24.22 -7.92 -1.15
N ILE A 372 23.07 -7.26 -1.16
CA ILE A 372 22.67 -6.27 -2.16
C ILE A 372 23.10 -4.89 -1.66
N ASP A 373 22.69 -4.52 -0.44
CA ASP A 373 22.96 -3.24 0.18
C ASP A 373 22.91 -3.39 1.72
N GLU A 374 24.03 -3.14 2.41
CA GLU A 374 24.15 -3.30 3.85
C GLU A 374 23.35 -2.22 4.61
N ASP A 375 23.27 -1.01 4.08
CA ASP A 375 22.52 0.09 4.69
C ASP A 375 21.02 -0.22 4.66
N LEU A 376 20.49 -0.73 3.54
CA LEU A 376 19.09 -1.13 3.45
C LEU A 376 18.75 -2.32 4.37
N ALA A 377 19.69 -3.26 4.54
CA ALA A 377 19.50 -4.38 5.45
C ALA A 377 19.41 -3.95 6.92
N ASN A 378 19.99 -2.80 7.26
CA ASN A 378 19.97 -2.21 8.59
C ASN A 378 18.95 -1.08 8.74
N ASP A 379 18.22 -0.74 7.68
CA ASP A 379 17.16 0.26 7.75
C ASP A 379 15.91 -0.34 8.45
N PRO A 380 15.50 0.21 9.61
CA PRO A 380 14.34 -0.29 10.35
C PRO A 380 13.02 -0.06 9.62
N LEU A 381 12.97 0.83 8.63
CA LEU A 381 11.79 1.03 7.78
C LEU A 381 11.60 -0.07 6.73
N ILE A 382 12.64 -0.88 6.47
CA ILE A 382 12.58 -2.02 5.52
C ILE A 382 12.58 -3.34 6.28
N VAL A 383 13.44 -3.44 7.30
CA VAL A 383 13.55 -4.63 8.17
C VAL A 383 13.41 -4.19 9.63
N PRO A 384 12.17 -4.03 10.13
CA PRO A 384 11.94 -3.55 11.48
C PRO A 384 12.72 -4.33 12.53
N ASP A 385 13.33 -3.62 13.46
CA ASP A 385 13.94 -4.19 14.64
C ASP A 385 12.90 -4.38 15.77
N LYS A 386 13.35 -4.86 16.93
CA LYS A 386 12.45 -5.10 18.07
C LYS A 386 11.87 -3.80 18.65
N GLU A 387 12.62 -2.71 18.60
CA GLU A 387 12.22 -1.41 19.15
C GLU A 387 11.13 -0.82 18.25
N MET A 388 11.35 -0.83 16.95
CA MET A 388 10.34 -0.39 15.99
C MET A 388 9.09 -1.28 16.03
N ALA A 389 9.26 -2.60 16.08
CA ALA A 389 8.13 -3.52 16.16
C ALA A 389 7.27 -3.30 17.43
N ALA A 390 7.88 -2.90 18.56
CA ALA A 390 7.17 -2.61 19.81
C ALA A 390 6.30 -1.34 19.75
N LEU A 391 6.58 -0.42 18.82
CA LEU A 391 5.81 0.82 18.59
C LEU A 391 4.75 0.66 17.49
N SER A 392 4.66 -0.52 16.88
CA SER A 392 3.76 -0.81 15.77
C SER A 392 2.35 -1.13 16.28
N HIS A 393 1.35 -0.47 15.72
CA HIS A 393 -0.07 -0.68 16.04
C HIS A 393 -0.89 -0.84 14.78
N SER A 394 -1.75 -1.85 14.74
CA SER A 394 -2.69 -2.07 13.64
C SER A 394 -4.06 -1.45 13.96
N PHE A 395 -4.61 -0.73 12.99
CA PHE A 395 -5.97 -0.23 13.15
C PHE A 395 -6.94 -1.41 13.15
N ARG A 396 -7.78 -1.51 14.20
CA ARG A 396 -8.70 -2.64 14.33
C ARG A 396 -9.61 -2.81 13.12
N SER A 397 -9.99 -4.02 12.84
CA SER A 397 -11.00 -4.31 11.82
C SER A 397 -12.34 -3.64 12.15
N LEU A 398 -12.98 -3.12 11.11
CA LEU A 398 -14.27 -2.44 11.20
C LEU A 398 -15.39 -3.34 10.66
N SER A 399 -16.53 -3.34 11.34
CA SER A 399 -17.76 -3.85 10.73
C SER A 399 -18.17 -2.97 9.54
N SER A 400 -18.98 -3.51 8.62
CA SER A 400 -19.44 -2.74 7.44
C SER A 400 -20.18 -1.45 7.83
N LYS A 401 -20.86 -1.42 8.98
CA LYS A 401 -21.56 -0.23 9.48
C LYS A 401 -20.57 0.82 9.99
N GLU A 402 -19.61 0.42 10.80
CA GLU A 402 -18.55 1.31 11.31
C GLU A 402 -17.74 1.89 10.14
N GLU A 403 -17.31 1.02 9.21
CA GLU A 403 -16.55 1.42 8.05
C GLU A 403 -17.28 2.51 7.25
N SER A 404 -18.55 2.30 6.89
CA SER A 404 -19.36 3.31 6.19
C SER A 404 -19.52 4.61 7.00
N THR A 405 -19.74 4.49 8.32
CA THR A 405 -19.94 5.66 9.18
C THR A 405 -18.66 6.48 9.33
N TYR A 406 -17.52 5.81 9.51
CA TYR A 406 -16.23 6.47 9.71
C TYR A 406 -15.70 7.07 8.41
N GLU A 407 -15.83 6.36 7.29
CA GLU A 407 -15.49 6.89 5.95
C GLU A 407 -16.33 8.14 5.63
N GLU A 408 -17.64 8.18 5.95
CA GLU A 408 -18.47 9.38 5.77
C GLU A 408 -18.00 10.56 6.63
N LYS A 409 -17.65 10.32 7.90
CA LYS A 409 -17.12 11.37 8.78
C LYS A 409 -15.77 11.89 8.26
N PHE A 410 -14.91 11.01 7.81
CA PHE A 410 -13.61 11.38 7.28
C PHE A 410 -13.70 12.12 5.93
N ALA A 411 -14.59 11.70 5.04
CA ALA A 411 -14.86 12.39 3.78
C ALA A 411 -15.35 13.84 4.02
N LYS A 412 -16.22 14.05 5.02
CA LYS A 412 -16.63 15.40 5.41
C LYS A 412 -15.48 16.27 5.91
N LEU A 413 -14.54 15.67 6.66
CA LEU A 413 -13.34 16.35 7.15
C LEU A 413 -12.41 16.77 6.01
N THR A 414 -12.19 15.87 5.04
CA THR A 414 -11.27 16.11 3.91
C THR A 414 -11.87 16.94 2.80
N GLY A 415 -13.21 17.13 2.79
CA GLY A 415 -13.95 17.80 1.73
C GLY A 415 -14.09 16.96 0.45
N ALA A 416 -14.03 15.62 0.57
CA ALA A 416 -14.12 14.66 -0.52
C ALA A 416 -15.57 14.21 -0.76
#